data_a79494e8ea08272df21ceb62369e1716
#
_entry.id   a79494e8ea08272df21ceb62369e1716
#
_cell.length_a   1.000
_cell.length_b   1.000
_cell.length_c   1.000
_cell.angle_alpha   90.00
_cell.angle_beta   90.00
_cell.angle_gamma   90.00
#
_symmetry.space_group_name_H-M   'P 1'
#
loop_
_entity.id
_entity.type
_entity.pdbx_description
1 polymer ?
#
loop_
_entity_poly.entity_id
_entity_poly.type
_entity_poly.pdbx_seq_one_letter_code
_entity_poly.pdbx_strand_id
1 'polypeptide(L)'
;GNIYNGEELIDEVLMVVMKAPNTYTREDVVEIDCHGGILVTKKVLEAVLSAGARLAEPGEFTKRAFLNGRIDLSQAEAVIDVIQSKNEYALKSSVRQLSGKLSEKIKGLRELVLNNVAYIEAALDDPEHISLDNYVNKLSIDVDKCVDNVDNLLKTCDNGRIAKEGI
;
A
#
# COMPACT_ATOMS: atom_id res chain seq x y z
N GLY A 1 28.81 -3.86 14.80
CA GLY A 1 30.05 -3.26 14.23
C GLY A 1 30.21 -1.81 14.65
N ASN A 2 31.31 -1.20 14.24
CA ASN A 2 31.60 0.18 14.58
C ASN A 2 31.34 1.09 13.37
N ILE A 3 30.78 2.28 13.60
CA ILE A 3 30.64 3.32 12.58
C ILE A 3 31.59 4.46 12.85
N TYR A 4 32.25 4.94 11.79
CA TYR A 4 33.28 5.97 11.85
C TYR A 4 32.93 7.13 10.92
N ASN A 5 33.38 8.33 11.28
CA ASN A 5 33.46 9.47 10.36
C ASN A 5 34.94 9.87 10.25
N GLY A 6 35.59 9.50 9.15
CA GLY A 6 37.04 9.53 9.05
C GLY A 6 37.69 8.58 10.07
N GLU A 7 38.50 9.12 10.97
CA GLU A 7 39.16 8.36 12.05
C GLU A 7 38.35 8.39 13.37
N GLU A 8 37.33 9.23 13.49
CA GLU A 8 36.50 9.36 14.69
C GLU A 8 35.51 8.19 14.79
N LEU A 9 35.61 7.37 15.85
CA LEU A 9 34.59 6.39 16.20
C LEU A 9 33.35 7.13 16.72
N ILE A 10 32.20 6.94 16.05
CA ILE A 10 30.93 7.57 16.45
C ILE A 10 30.16 6.67 17.39
N ASP A 11 29.99 5.40 17.04
CA ASP A 11 29.15 4.47 17.80
C ASP A 11 29.45 3.00 17.44
N GLU A 12 29.06 2.08 18.33
CA GLU A 12 28.93 0.66 18.02
C GLU A 12 27.48 0.38 17.60
N VAL A 13 27.27 -0.11 16.37
CA VAL A 13 25.96 -0.23 15.74
C VAL A 13 25.67 -1.67 15.31
N LEU A 14 24.39 -2.01 15.21
CA LEU A 14 23.92 -3.17 14.46
C LEU A 14 23.59 -2.73 13.04
N MET A 15 24.12 -3.45 12.05
CA MET A 15 23.83 -3.19 10.65
C MET A 15 23.12 -4.39 10.04
N VAL A 16 21.93 -4.16 9.49
CA VAL A 16 21.10 -5.18 8.81
C VAL A 16 21.06 -4.89 7.33
N VAL A 17 21.47 -5.87 6.51
CA VAL A 17 21.40 -5.80 5.05
C VAL A 17 20.27 -6.68 4.57
N MET A 18 19.26 -6.06 3.96
CA MET A 18 18.08 -6.73 3.43
C MET A 18 18.08 -6.64 1.90
N LYS A 19 17.96 -7.80 1.25
CA LYS A 19 17.96 -7.89 -0.20
C LYS A 19 16.56 -7.83 -0.79
N ALA A 20 16.46 -7.16 -1.93
CA ALA A 20 15.27 -7.19 -2.77
C ALA A 20 14.85 -8.64 -3.08
N PRO A 21 13.56 -8.92 -3.26
CA PRO A 21 12.41 -8.01 -3.15
C PRO A 21 11.76 -7.99 -1.74
N ASN A 22 12.36 -8.66 -0.73
CA ASN A 22 11.75 -8.87 0.58
C ASN A 22 12.04 -7.71 1.55
N THR A 23 11.84 -6.48 1.09
CA THR A 23 12.07 -5.24 1.85
C THR A 23 10.85 -4.33 1.76
N TYR A 24 10.83 -3.24 2.54
CA TYR A 24 9.71 -2.28 2.48
C TYR A 24 9.55 -1.64 1.11
N THR A 25 10.64 -1.29 0.45
CA THR A 25 10.63 -0.64 -0.88
C THR A 25 10.74 -1.62 -2.05
N ARG A 26 10.92 -2.93 -1.80
CA ARG A 26 11.33 -3.95 -2.77
C ARG A 26 12.68 -3.68 -3.45
N GLU A 27 13.49 -2.83 -2.87
CA GLU A 27 14.88 -2.55 -3.27
C GLU A 27 15.84 -3.12 -2.21
N ASP A 28 17.14 -3.15 -2.47
CA ASP A 28 18.13 -3.44 -1.43
C ASP A 28 18.08 -2.35 -0.36
N VAL A 29 17.99 -2.74 0.90
CA VAL A 29 17.91 -1.83 2.06
C VAL A 29 18.98 -2.18 3.07
N VAL A 30 19.61 -1.15 3.63
CA VAL A 30 20.50 -1.28 4.78
C VAL A 30 19.93 -0.45 5.93
N GLU A 31 19.81 -1.07 7.10
CA GLU A 31 19.42 -0.40 8.34
C GLU A 31 20.62 -0.35 9.28
N ILE A 32 20.81 0.77 9.94
CA ILE A 32 21.87 1.01 10.93
C ILE A 32 21.18 1.38 12.24
N ASP A 33 21.19 0.44 13.16
CA ASP A 33 20.62 0.62 14.49
C ASP A 33 21.72 1.12 15.43
N CYS A 34 21.67 2.39 15.78
CA CYS A 34 22.61 3.06 16.66
C CYS A 34 22.03 3.26 18.07
N HIS A 35 22.87 3.60 19.04
CA HIS A 35 22.40 3.98 20.36
C HIS A 35 21.51 5.23 20.29
N GLY A 36 20.41 5.19 21.06
CA GLY A 36 19.43 6.28 21.09
C GLY A 36 20.02 7.56 21.68
N GLY A 37 19.71 8.67 21.03
CA GLY A 37 20.13 10.01 21.44
C GLY A 37 20.29 10.91 20.22
N ILE A 38 19.78 12.14 20.33
CA ILE A 38 19.74 13.09 19.21
C ILE A 38 21.13 13.32 18.60
N LEU A 39 22.16 13.42 19.42
CA LEU A 39 23.53 13.68 18.95
C LEU A 39 24.12 12.49 18.19
N VAL A 40 23.98 11.28 18.72
CA VAL A 40 24.53 10.05 18.09
C VAL A 40 23.81 9.81 16.76
N THR A 41 22.49 9.82 16.76
CA THR A 41 21.69 9.64 15.54
C THR A 41 22.06 10.67 14.44
N LYS A 42 22.26 11.94 14.83
CA LYS A 42 22.67 13.00 13.92
C LYS A 42 24.07 12.73 13.35
N LYS A 43 25.04 12.35 14.17
CA LYS A 43 26.42 12.04 13.72
C LYS A 43 26.46 10.81 12.81
N VAL A 44 25.67 9.77 13.09
CA VAL A 44 25.53 8.59 12.23
C VAL A 44 24.95 9.01 10.86
N LEU A 45 23.89 9.82 10.86
CA LEU A 45 23.31 10.33 9.62
C LEU A 45 24.31 11.17 8.82
N GLU A 46 25.05 12.07 9.47
CA GLU A 46 26.10 12.89 8.84
C GLU A 46 27.21 12.02 8.23
N ALA A 47 27.63 10.96 8.89
CA ALA A 47 28.61 10.02 8.34
C ALA A 47 28.10 9.30 7.07
N VAL A 48 26.83 8.85 7.08
CA VAL A 48 26.20 8.22 5.90
C VAL A 48 26.05 9.20 4.73
N LEU A 49 25.67 10.46 5.01
CA LEU A 49 25.60 11.51 3.98
C LEU A 49 26.98 11.85 3.41
N SER A 50 28.01 11.92 4.25
CA SER A 50 29.40 12.16 3.84
C SER A 50 29.94 11.03 2.95
N ALA A 51 29.43 9.80 3.15
CA ALA A 51 29.75 8.63 2.32
C ALA A 51 29.01 8.60 0.96
N GLY A 52 28.20 9.63 0.64
CA GLY A 52 27.55 9.81 -0.67
C GLY A 52 26.05 9.49 -0.70
N ALA A 53 25.43 9.19 0.43
CA ALA A 53 23.98 9.10 0.51
C ALA A 53 23.34 10.51 0.42
N ARG A 54 22.06 10.58 0.10
CA ARG A 54 21.25 11.78 0.20
C ARG A 54 20.10 11.59 1.18
N LEU A 55 19.59 12.69 1.69
CA LEU A 55 18.34 12.63 2.47
C LEU A 55 17.18 12.19 1.59
N ALA A 56 16.34 11.32 2.13
CA ALA A 56 15.07 10.96 1.51
C ALA A 56 14.08 12.13 1.62
N GLU A 57 13.26 12.31 0.59
CA GLU A 57 12.12 13.22 0.62
C GLU A 57 11.03 12.70 1.56
N PRO A 58 10.19 13.58 2.12
CA PRO A 58 9.04 13.13 2.89
C PRO A 58 8.16 12.16 2.07
N GLY A 59 7.92 10.96 2.63
CA GLY A 59 7.12 9.91 1.97
C GLY A 59 7.86 9.12 0.88
N GLU A 60 9.16 9.34 0.66
CA GLU A 60 9.91 8.67 -0.41
C GLU A 60 9.91 7.15 -0.28
N PHE A 61 10.03 6.59 0.90
CA PHE A 61 9.99 5.14 1.12
C PHE A 61 8.64 4.56 0.68
N THR A 62 7.54 5.20 1.04
CA THR A 62 6.17 4.78 0.66
C THR A 62 5.95 4.94 -0.84
N LYS A 63 6.45 6.02 -1.44
CA LYS A 63 6.42 6.24 -2.90
C LYS A 63 7.16 5.13 -3.65
N ARG A 64 8.36 4.74 -3.19
CA ARG A 64 9.12 3.63 -3.79
C ARG A 64 8.41 2.30 -3.62
N ALA A 65 7.83 2.02 -2.45
CA ALA A 65 7.02 0.82 -2.22
C ALA A 65 5.83 0.73 -3.17
N PHE A 66 5.16 1.86 -3.47
CA PHE A 66 4.09 1.95 -4.46
C PHE A 66 4.60 1.73 -5.88
N LEU A 67 5.65 2.43 -6.30
CA LEU A 67 6.21 2.31 -7.66
C LEU A 67 6.73 0.90 -7.94
N ASN A 68 7.27 0.22 -6.94
CA ASN A 68 7.76 -1.16 -7.04
C ASN A 68 6.65 -2.20 -6.81
N GLY A 69 5.38 -1.78 -6.74
CA GLY A 69 4.21 -2.66 -6.68
C GLY A 69 4.08 -3.47 -5.38
N ARG A 70 4.70 -3.01 -4.27
CA ARG A 70 4.51 -3.63 -2.95
C ARG A 70 3.17 -3.28 -2.33
N ILE A 71 2.78 -2.03 -2.48
CA ILE A 71 1.52 -1.48 -1.99
C ILE A 71 0.81 -0.78 -3.14
N ASP A 72 -0.50 -0.66 -3.06
CA ASP A 72 -1.29 0.15 -3.99
C ASP A 72 -1.48 1.59 -3.47
N LEU A 73 -2.13 2.43 -4.28
CA LEU A 73 -2.33 3.84 -3.95
C LEU A 73 -3.14 4.01 -2.66
N SER A 74 -4.20 3.21 -2.47
CA SER A 74 -5.04 3.31 -1.26
C SER A 74 -4.28 2.92 0.00
N GLN A 75 -3.36 1.96 -0.10
CA GLN A 75 -2.47 1.58 0.99
C GLN A 75 -1.41 2.66 1.25
N ALA A 76 -0.87 3.29 0.19
CA ALA A 76 0.08 4.39 0.33
C ALA A 76 -0.54 5.60 1.05
N GLU A 77 -1.78 5.95 0.73
CA GLU A 77 -2.55 6.98 1.44
C GLU A 77 -2.81 6.58 2.90
N ALA A 78 -3.13 5.31 3.15
CA ALA A 78 -3.37 4.80 4.49
C ALA A 78 -2.13 4.92 5.41
N VAL A 79 -0.90 4.90 4.88
CA VAL A 79 0.31 5.10 5.68
C VAL A 79 0.29 6.46 6.38
N ILE A 80 -0.02 7.53 5.65
CA ILE A 80 -0.09 8.87 6.23
C ILE A 80 -1.25 8.99 7.21
N ASP A 81 -2.37 8.34 6.92
CA ASP A 81 -3.55 8.32 7.80
C ASP A 81 -3.25 7.61 9.13
N VAL A 82 -2.47 6.53 9.11
CA VAL A 82 -1.99 5.86 10.34
C VAL A 82 -1.13 6.82 11.18
N ILE A 83 -0.18 7.52 10.53
CA ILE A 83 0.73 8.46 11.20
C ILE A 83 -0.03 9.64 11.83
N GLN A 84 -1.06 10.14 11.13
CA GLN A 84 -1.84 11.30 11.54
C GLN A 84 -3.06 10.97 12.40
N SER A 85 -3.30 9.70 12.69
CA SER A 85 -4.46 9.27 13.47
C SER A 85 -4.48 9.90 14.87
N LYS A 86 -5.57 10.58 15.21
CA LYS A 86 -5.75 11.27 16.49
C LYS A 86 -6.55 10.48 17.53
N ASN A 87 -7.17 9.39 17.12
CA ASN A 87 -7.97 8.52 17.98
C ASN A 87 -7.88 7.05 17.52
N GLU A 88 -8.26 6.14 18.43
CA GLU A 88 -8.19 4.69 18.15
C GLU A 88 -9.06 4.24 16.98
N TYR A 89 -10.19 4.89 16.76
CA TYR A 89 -11.08 4.53 15.66
C TYR A 89 -10.45 4.89 14.32
N ALA A 90 -9.91 6.09 14.18
CA ALA A 90 -9.16 6.52 12.99
C ALA A 90 -7.98 5.58 12.72
N LEU A 91 -7.21 5.26 13.76
CA LEU A 91 -6.09 4.32 13.65
C LEU A 91 -6.55 2.93 13.15
N LYS A 92 -7.58 2.34 13.76
CA LYS A 92 -8.13 1.04 13.34
C LYS A 92 -8.63 1.06 11.89
N SER A 93 -9.27 2.16 11.46
CA SER A 93 -9.73 2.34 10.08
C SER A 93 -8.57 2.38 9.10
N SER A 94 -7.55 3.20 9.39
CA SER A 94 -6.36 3.35 8.54
C SER A 94 -5.54 2.06 8.45
N VAL A 95 -5.41 1.31 9.55
CA VAL A 95 -4.75 -0.01 9.55
C VAL A 95 -5.52 -1.03 8.69
N ARG A 96 -6.87 -1.00 8.71
CA ARG A 96 -7.68 -1.85 7.82
C ARG A 96 -7.48 -1.49 6.35
N GLN A 97 -7.39 -0.20 6.02
CA GLN A 97 -7.10 0.25 4.66
C GLN A 97 -5.69 -0.16 4.25
N LEU A 98 -4.70 0.01 5.12
CA LEU A 98 -3.31 -0.41 4.89
C LEU A 98 -3.20 -1.94 4.67
N SER A 99 -4.08 -2.75 5.26
CA SER A 99 -4.13 -4.20 5.03
C SER A 99 -4.61 -4.62 3.64
N GLY A 100 -5.00 -3.68 2.77
CA GLY A 100 -5.39 -3.94 1.37
C GLY A 100 -6.82 -4.46 1.18
N LYS A 101 -7.66 -4.49 2.21
CA LYS A 101 -9.04 -5.01 2.11
C LYS A 101 -9.92 -4.27 1.11
N LEU A 102 -9.70 -2.97 0.93
CA LEU A 102 -10.42 -2.19 -0.09
C LEU A 102 -10.00 -2.66 -1.49
N SER A 103 -8.70 -2.79 -1.72
CA SER A 103 -8.16 -3.26 -3.00
C SER A 103 -8.63 -4.67 -3.36
N GLU A 104 -8.70 -5.58 -2.39
CA GLU A 104 -9.23 -6.93 -2.62
C GLU A 104 -10.69 -6.88 -3.11
N LYS A 105 -11.53 -6.05 -2.47
CA LYS A 105 -12.93 -5.87 -2.90
C LYS A 105 -13.03 -5.30 -4.31
N ILE A 106 -12.26 -4.26 -4.62
CA ILE A 106 -12.26 -3.64 -5.96
C ILE A 106 -11.74 -4.63 -7.02
N LYS A 107 -10.69 -5.41 -6.71
CA LYS A 107 -10.20 -6.46 -7.60
C LYS A 107 -11.27 -7.52 -7.88
N GLY A 108 -11.98 -7.98 -6.85
CA GLY A 108 -13.08 -8.94 -7.03
C GLY A 108 -14.21 -8.42 -7.91
N LEU A 109 -14.61 -7.15 -7.76
CA LEU A 109 -15.60 -6.50 -8.64
C LEU A 109 -15.08 -6.40 -10.08
N ARG A 110 -13.82 -5.98 -10.25
CA ARG A 110 -13.17 -5.90 -11.56
C ARG A 110 -13.15 -7.26 -12.26
N GLU A 111 -12.78 -8.32 -11.55
CA GLU A 111 -12.75 -9.68 -12.08
C GLU A 111 -14.15 -10.14 -12.50
N LEU A 112 -15.19 -9.84 -11.72
CA LEU A 112 -16.56 -10.16 -12.08
C LEU A 112 -16.98 -9.48 -13.40
N VAL A 113 -16.64 -8.18 -13.57
CA VAL A 113 -16.93 -7.44 -14.81
C VAL A 113 -16.12 -8.02 -15.98
N LEU A 114 -14.81 -8.26 -15.80
CA LEU A 114 -13.94 -8.79 -16.86
C LEU A 114 -14.39 -10.17 -17.32
N ASN A 115 -14.84 -11.06 -16.40
CA ASN A 115 -15.35 -12.37 -16.78
C ASN A 115 -16.63 -12.28 -17.63
N ASN A 116 -17.50 -11.31 -17.33
CA ASN A 116 -18.69 -11.05 -18.16
C ASN A 116 -18.31 -10.51 -19.54
N VAL A 117 -17.35 -9.58 -19.62
CA VAL A 117 -16.85 -9.05 -20.92
C VAL A 117 -16.23 -10.17 -21.74
N ALA A 118 -15.32 -10.96 -21.15
CA ALA A 118 -14.66 -12.06 -21.84
C ALA A 118 -15.65 -13.12 -22.34
N TYR A 119 -16.71 -13.42 -21.58
CA TYR A 119 -17.74 -14.35 -22.02
C TYR A 119 -18.53 -13.80 -23.22
N ILE A 120 -18.88 -12.51 -23.22
CA ILE A 120 -19.60 -11.87 -24.33
C ILE A 120 -18.70 -11.84 -25.58
N GLU A 121 -17.43 -11.47 -25.43
CA GLU A 121 -16.48 -11.48 -26.54
C GLU A 121 -16.31 -12.87 -27.15
N ALA A 122 -16.13 -13.91 -26.31
CA ALA A 122 -16.03 -15.29 -26.77
C ALA A 122 -17.31 -15.75 -27.51
N ALA A 123 -18.50 -15.36 -27.03
CA ALA A 123 -19.75 -15.72 -27.69
C ALA A 123 -19.97 -14.98 -29.04
N LEU A 124 -19.38 -13.78 -29.19
CA LEU A 124 -19.40 -13.05 -30.46
C LEU A 124 -18.42 -13.64 -31.47
N ASP A 125 -17.28 -14.15 -31.00
CA ASP A 125 -16.27 -14.78 -31.85
C ASP A 125 -16.67 -16.19 -32.29
N ASP A 126 -17.36 -16.95 -31.45
CA ASP A 126 -17.79 -18.34 -31.74
C ASP A 126 -19.27 -18.55 -31.34
N PRO A 127 -20.20 -17.97 -32.10
CA PRO A 127 -21.64 -18.04 -31.79
C PRO A 127 -22.26 -19.43 -32.01
N GLU A 128 -21.55 -20.33 -32.70
CA GLU A 128 -22.02 -21.70 -32.92
C GLU A 128 -21.84 -22.60 -31.67
N HIS A 129 -20.83 -22.28 -30.84
CA HIS A 129 -20.50 -23.09 -29.66
C HIS A 129 -20.80 -22.38 -28.32
N ILE A 130 -20.88 -21.06 -28.31
CA ILE A 130 -21.11 -20.26 -27.09
C ILE A 130 -22.38 -19.42 -27.25
N SER A 131 -23.45 -19.83 -26.52
CA SER A 131 -24.73 -19.13 -26.59
C SER A 131 -24.85 -17.99 -25.57
N LEU A 132 -25.43 -16.87 -25.99
CA LEU A 132 -25.87 -15.79 -25.11
C LEU A 132 -27.30 -15.96 -24.62
N ASP A 133 -27.95 -17.09 -24.89
CA ASP A 133 -29.32 -17.35 -24.43
C ASP A 133 -29.38 -17.31 -22.90
N ASN A 134 -30.34 -16.52 -22.39
CA ASN A 134 -30.50 -16.25 -20.95
C ASN A 134 -29.30 -15.57 -20.26
N TYR A 135 -28.25 -15.20 -21.00
CA TYR A 135 -27.08 -14.54 -20.41
C TYR A 135 -27.40 -13.16 -19.84
N VAL A 136 -28.38 -12.46 -20.40
CA VAL A 136 -28.86 -11.16 -19.94
C VAL A 136 -29.30 -11.23 -18.47
N ASN A 137 -29.98 -12.31 -18.07
CA ASN A 137 -30.41 -12.48 -16.68
C ASN A 137 -29.19 -12.67 -15.72
N LYS A 138 -28.20 -13.46 -16.14
CA LYS A 138 -26.97 -13.63 -15.36
C LYS A 138 -26.19 -12.31 -15.27
N LEU A 139 -26.06 -11.60 -16.38
CA LEU A 139 -25.37 -10.31 -16.42
C LEU A 139 -26.05 -9.28 -15.51
N SER A 140 -27.38 -9.20 -15.54
CA SER A 140 -28.15 -8.31 -14.64
C SER A 140 -27.84 -8.61 -13.18
N ILE A 141 -27.88 -9.88 -12.77
CA ILE A 141 -27.55 -10.30 -11.40
C ILE A 141 -26.13 -9.90 -11.01
N ASP A 142 -25.17 -10.07 -11.91
CA ASP A 142 -23.77 -9.74 -11.62
C ASP A 142 -23.53 -8.21 -11.57
N VAL A 143 -24.22 -7.44 -12.39
CA VAL A 143 -24.23 -5.97 -12.35
C VAL A 143 -24.87 -5.48 -11.05
N ASP A 144 -26.02 -6.02 -10.65
CA ASP A 144 -26.70 -5.67 -9.41
C ASP A 144 -25.80 -5.93 -8.20
N LYS A 145 -25.07 -7.07 -8.18
CA LYS A 145 -24.07 -7.35 -7.14
C LYS A 145 -22.94 -6.32 -7.12
N CYS A 146 -22.48 -5.86 -8.30
CA CYS A 146 -21.46 -4.81 -8.38
C CYS A 146 -21.98 -3.51 -7.78
N VAL A 147 -23.19 -3.08 -8.16
CA VAL A 147 -23.83 -1.86 -7.64
C VAL A 147 -23.99 -1.95 -6.12
N ASP A 148 -24.57 -3.03 -5.59
CA ASP A 148 -24.77 -3.23 -4.17
C ASP A 148 -23.45 -3.16 -3.38
N ASN A 149 -22.39 -3.78 -3.90
CA ASN A 149 -21.08 -3.75 -3.25
C ASN A 149 -20.48 -2.34 -3.23
N VAL A 150 -20.58 -1.58 -4.35
CA VAL A 150 -20.10 -0.20 -4.43
C VAL A 150 -20.91 0.71 -3.50
N ASP A 151 -22.24 0.57 -3.46
CA ASP A 151 -23.11 1.34 -2.57
C ASP A 151 -22.80 1.08 -1.10
N ASN A 152 -22.51 -0.17 -0.74
CA ASN A 152 -22.09 -0.52 0.60
C ASN A 152 -20.73 0.10 0.97
N LEU A 153 -19.79 0.18 0.01
CA LEU A 153 -18.52 0.86 0.21
C LEU A 153 -18.73 2.36 0.42
N LEU A 154 -19.57 3.01 -0.38
CA LEU A 154 -19.89 4.43 -0.26
C LEU A 154 -20.53 4.77 1.09
N LYS A 155 -21.53 3.99 1.54
CA LYS A 155 -22.16 4.17 2.86
C LYS A 155 -21.17 4.10 4.03
N THR A 156 -20.11 3.27 3.91
CA THR A 156 -19.09 3.16 4.94
C THR A 156 -18.08 4.32 4.90
N CYS A 157 -17.93 4.98 3.75
CA CYS A 157 -16.99 6.09 3.55
C CYS A 157 -17.39 7.33 4.37
N ASP A 158 -18.67 7.72 4.33
CA ASP A 158 -19.19 8.87 5.06
C ASP A 158 -19.05 8.69 6.58
N ASN A 159 -19.35 7.52 7.10
CA ASN A 159 -19.16 7.19 8.51
C ASN A 159 -17.67 7.26 8.92
N GLY A 160 -16.77 6.83 8.04
CA GLY A 160 -15.34 6.88 8.27
C GLY A 160 -14.80 8.31 8.34
N ARG A 161 -15.32 9.22 7.50
CA ARG A 161 -14.91 10.63 7.47
C ARG A 161 -15.30 11.37 8.75
N ILE A 162 -16.54 11.20 9.20
CA ILE A 162 -17.03 11.77 10.45
C ILE A 162 -16.18 11.31 11.64
N ALA A 163 -15.89 10.03 11.71
CA ALA A 163 -15.09 9.46 12.79
C ALA A 163 -13.59 9.86 12.74
N LYS A 164 -13.06 10.19 11.56
CA LYS A 164 -11.68 10.66 11.37
C LYS A 164 -11.51 12.11 11.81
N GLU A 165 -12.50 12.97 11.52
CA GLU A 165 -12.47 14.39 11.85
C GLU A 165 -12.77 14.63 13.34
N GLY A 166 -13.40 13.70 14.05
CA GLY A 166 -13.73 13.75 15.46
C GLY A 166 -14.83 14.81 15.72
N ILE A 167 -16.04 14.35 16.00
CA ILE A 167 -17.10 15.17 16.61
C ILE A 167 -17.08 14.91 18.11
#